data_0e1fa306d0e2a32d875b2b1e32cbd7e9
#
_entry.id   0e1fa306d0e2a32d875b2b1e32cbd7e9
#
_cell.length_a   1.000
_cell.length_b   1.000
_cell.length_c   1.000
_cell.angle_alpha   90.00
_cell.angle_beta   90.00
_cell.angle_gamma   90.00
#
_symmetry.space_group_name_H-M   'P 1'
#
loop_
_entity.id
_entity.type
_entity.pdbx_description
1 polymer ?
#
loop_
_entity_poly.entity_id
_entity_poly.type
_entity_poly.pdbx_seq_one_letter_code
_entity_poly.pdbx_strand_id
1 'polypeptide(L)'
;MFPDSANIFYTDANTKERIFLCANPNCTHADESCPSYIATPSAMFPPMLLRVGDQLLVVFTETTDSSNPHGMLMNMDGSNRRTVFELASNQYMQGGFCTSGNDLYFDLYEIDDSGNVTYQLWYVSFENGTSEKVMDLGSDSDHYSLCDGVNNELCFNHLSSDGISYCMYDPQSKTMSDPFFVDSSSSGNSMIQDGYLFVLDEQANSV
;
A
#
# COMPACT_ATOMS: atom_id res chain seq x y z
N MET A 1 0.31 -10.40 20.35
CA MET A 1 -1.08 -10.17 19.94
C MET A 1 -1.23 -8.66 19.86
N PHE A 2 -1.58 -8.13 18.70
CA PHE A 2 -1.87 -6.70 18.56
C PHE A 2 -3.23 -6.40 19.21
N PRO A 3 -3.48 -5.17 19.67
CA PRO A 3 -4.77 -4.81 20.24
C PRO A 3 -5.87 -4.87 19.15
N ASP A 4 -7.09 -5.19 19.55
CA ASP A 4 -8.25 -5.30 18.66
C ASP A 4 -8.71 -3.93 18.11
N SER A 5 -7.98 -2.87 18.41
CA SER A 5 -8.26 -1.51 17.96
C SER A 5 -7.03 -0.62 17.96
N ALA A 6 -7.06 0.40 17.11
CA ALA A 6 -6.07 1.47 17.03
C ALA A 6 -6.77 2.84 17.05
N ASN A 7 -6.03 3.90 17.30
CA ASN A 7 -6.50 5.26 17.14
C ASN A 7 -5.56 6.05 16.22
N ILE A 8 -6.13 6.84 15.34
CA ILE A 8 -5.37 7.76 14.50
C ILE A 8 -5.05 9.02 15.29
N PHE A 9 -3.77 9.40 15.24
CA PHE A 9 -3.25 10.61 15.84
C PHE A 9 -2.55 11.47 14.78
N TYR A 10 -2.49 12.75 15.02
CA TYR A 10 -1.51 13.65 14.39
C TYR A 10 -0.70 14.37 15.44
N THR A 11 0.49 14.79 15.07
CA THR A 11 1.32 15.64 15.92
C THR A 11 1.37 17.04 15.30
N ASP A 12 0.93 18.04 16.04
CA ASP A 12 1.08 19.43 15.63
C ASP A 12 2.58 19.79 15.56
N ALA A 13 3.03 20.23 14.40
CA ALA A 13 4.44 20.50 14.17
C ALA A 13 4.97 21.70 14.97
N ASN A 14 4.10 22.61 15.40
CA ASN A 14 4.46 23.80 16.18
C ASN A 14 4.46 23.52 17.68
N THR A 15 3.37 22.97 18.21
CA THR A 15 3.22 22.70 19.64
C THR A 15 3.89 21.40 20.08
N LYS A 16 4.15 20.46 19.15
CA LYS A 16 4.61 19.09 19.37
C LYS A 16 3.61 18.23 20.15
N GLU A 17 2.39 18.69 20.28
CA GLU A 17 1.33 17.95 20.94
C GLU A 17 0.81 16.82 20.06
N ARG A 18 0.58 15.67 20.68
CA ARG A 18 -0.07 14.53 20.06
C ARG A 18 -1.58 14.65 20.28
N ILE A 19 -2.33 14.71 19.19
CA ILE A 19 -3.77 14.99 19.19
C ILE A 19 -4.50 13.83 18.51
N PHE A 20 -5.57 13.33 19.13
CA PHE A 20 -6.46 12.38 18.46
C PHE A 20 -7.15 13.02 17.27
N LEU A 21 -7.33 12.25 16.19
CA LEU A 21 -8.13 12.66 15.04
C LEU A 21 -9.63 12.67 15.41
N CYS A 22 -9.98 13.54 16.35
CA CYS A 22 -11.30 13.67 16.93
C CYS A 22 -11.50 15.07 17.51
N ALA A 23 -12.48 15.79 16.98
CA ALA A 23 -12.82 17.13 17.44
C ALA A 23 -13.84 17.13 18.61
N ASN A 24 -14.33 15.99 19.06
CA ASN A 24 -15.31 15.92 20.14
C ASN A 24 -14.61 16.05 21.51
N PRO A 25 -14.87 17.13 22.27
CA PRO A 25 -14.13 17.42 23.51
C PRO A 25 -14.40 16.43 24.66
N ASN A 26 -15.49 15.66 24.59
CA ASN A 26 -15.88 14.68 25.62
C ASN A 26 -15.72 13.24 25.15
N CYS A 27 -15.00 13.00 24.03
CA CYS A 27 -14.80 11.68 23.48
C CYS A 27 -13.82 10.88 24.34
N THR A 28 -14.15 9.64 24.67
CA THR A 28 -13.26 8.70 25.37
C THR A 28 -12.29 8.00 24.44
N HIS A 29 -12.46 8.15 23.13
CA HIS A 29 -11.69 7.50 22.07
C HIS A 29 -11.63 5.97 22.16
N ALA A 30 -12.66 5.34 22.74
CA ALA A 30 -12.65 3.94 23.10
C ALA A 30 -13.49 3.03 22.17
N ASP A 31 -14.27 3.62 21.26
CA ASP A 31 -15.18 2.87 20.40
C ASP A 31 -15.41 3.56 19.05
N GLU A 32 -16.19 2.91 18.19
CA GLU A 32 -16.48 3.33 16.80
C GLU A 32 -17.23 4.66 16.67
N SER A 33 -17.78 5.20 17.77
CA SER A 33 -18.38 6.53 17.75
C SER A 33 -17.32 7.64 17.64
N CYS A 34 -16.07 7.31 17.88
CA CYS A 34 -14.94 8.23 17.77
C CYS A 34 -14.34 8.23 16.36
N PRO A 35 -14.19 9.41 15.71
CA PRO A 35 -13.54 9.54 14.42
C PRO A 35 -12.08 9.06 14.36
N SER A 36 -11.38 8.97 15.49
CA SER A 36 -10.01 8.46 15.51
C SER A 36 -9.93 6.94 15.66
N TYR A 37 -11.00 6.29 16.11
CA TYR A 37 -11.01 4.86 16.42
C TYR A 37 -11.03 4.00 15.16
N ILE A 38 -10.16 3.01 15.10
CA ILE A 38 -10.08 2.00 14.03
C ILE A 38 -10.16 0.63 14.68
N ALA A 39 -11.21 -0.12 14.36
CA ALA A 39 -11.29 -1.53 14.75
C ALA A 39 -10.26 -2.33 13.94
N THR A 40 -9.50 -3.20 14.64
CA THR A 40 -8.47 -4.06 14.03
C THR A 40 -8.63 -5.49 14.52
N PRO A 41 -9.80 -6.11 14.34
CA PRO A 41 -10.10 -7.38 14.97
C PRO A 41 -9.15 -8.48 14.52
N SER A 42 -8.42 -9.06 15.47
CA SER A 42 -7.54 -10.21 15.28
C SER A 42 -6.47 -10.06 14.20
N ALA A 43 -6.14 -8.85 13.80
CA ALA A 43 -5.10 -8.60 12.81
C ALA A 43 -3.70 -8.90 13.37
N MET A 44 -2.87 -9.56 12.56
CA MET A 44 -1.46 -9.80 12.88
C MET A 44 -0.63 -8.53 12.68
N PHE A 45 -0.98 -7.74 11.66
CA PHE A 45 -0.31 -6.49 11.33
C PHE A 45 -1.25 -5.30 11.52
N PRO A 46 -0.72 -4.16 12.00
CA PRO A 46 -1.52 -2.94 12.09
C PRO A 46 -1.92 -2.47 10.68
N PRO A 47 -3.10 -1.84 10.52
CA PRO A 47 -3.49 -1.25 9.25
C PRO A 47 -2.50 -0.16 8.83
N MET A 48 -2.31 -0.01 7.53
CA MET A 48 -1.48 1.04 6.95
C MET A 48 -2.31 2.33 6.82
N LEU A 49 -1.65 3.47 7.00
CA LEU A 49 -2.27 4.78 6.82
C LEU A 49 -1.58 5.52 5.67
N LEU A 50 -2.35 5.88 4.66
CA LEU A 50 -1.89 6.60 3.48
C LEU A 50 -2.66 7.93 3.35
N ARG A 51 -2.03 8.93 2.74
CA ARG A 51 -2.72 10.15 2.31
C ARG A 51 -3.06 10.06 0.82
N VAL A 52 -4.30 10.35 0.47
CA VAL A 52 -4.79 10.39 -0.91
C VAL A 52 -5.48 11.72 -1.13
N GLY A 53 -4.85 12.63 -1.87
CA GLY A 53 -5.33 14.01 -2.01
C GLY A 53 -5.53 14.67 -0.64
N ASP A 54 -6.75 15.07 -0.34
CA ASP A 54 -7.17 15.68 0.94
C ASP A 54 -7.90 14.68 1.87
N GLN A 55 -7.70 13.38 1.66
CA GLN A 55 -8.33 12.31 2.44
C GLN A 55 -7.27 11.38 3.03
N LEU A 56 -7.69 10.58 4.02
CA LEU A 56 -6.92 9.48 4.60
C LEU A 56 -7.48 8.15 4.10
N LEU A 57 -6.59 7.25 3.71
CA LEU A 57 -6.90 5.86 3.40
C LEU A 57 -6.29 4.96 4.47
N VAL A 58 -7.12 4.16 5.13
CA VAL A 58 -6.70 3.08 6.03
C VAL A 58 -6.78 1.77 5.25
N VAL A 59 -5.66 1.07 5.12
CA VAL A 59 -5.58 -0.20 4.39
C VAL A 59 -5.42 -1.34 5.40
N PHE A 60 -6.36 -2.26 5.39
CA PHE A 60 -6.32 -3.51 6.13
C PHE A 60 -5.79 -4.59 5.19
N THR A 61 -4.59 -5.08 5.45
CA THR A 61 -3.85 -5.95 4.52
C THR A 61 -4.13 -7.43 4.71
N GLU A 62 -4.82 -7.80 5.77
CA GLU A 62 -5.04 -9.21 6.14
C GLU A 62 -6.50 -9.63 6.07
N THR A 63 -6.70 -10.91 5.75
CA THR A 63 -7.96 -11.60 5.99
C THR A 63 -8.06 -11.94 7.48
N THR A 64 -9.20 -11.59 8.09
CA THR A 64 -9.56 -11.94 9.46
C THR A 64 -10.83 -12.80 9.47
N ASP A 65 -11.24 -13.31 10.65
CA ASP A 65 -12.51 -14.06 10.78
C ASP A 65 -13.74 -13.25 10.35
N SER A 66 -13.65 -11.93 10.31
CA SER A 66 -14.78 -11.03 10.05
C SER A 66 -14.67 -10.17 8.80
N SER A 67 -13.49 -10.10 8.17
CA SER A 67 -13.27 -9.24 6.99
C SER A 67 -12.11 -9.71 6.12
N ASN A 68 -12.22 -9.45 4.83
CA ASN A 68 -11.15 -9.58 3.86
C ASN A 68 -10.24 -8.34 3.86
N PRO A 69 -9.08 -8.37 3.19
CA PRO A 69 -8.27 -7.18 2.99
C PRO A 69 -9.07 -6.10 2.26
N HIS A 70 -9.02 -4.86 2.76
CA HIS A 70 -9.85 -3.77 2.21
C HIS A 70 -9.23 -2.40 2.49
N GLY A 71 -9.69 -1.40 1.75
CA GLY A 71 -9.35 0.00 1.96
C GLY A 71 -10.54 0.82 2.43
N MET A 72 -10.37 1.57 3.51
CA MET A 72 -11.36 2.50 4.05
C MET A 72 -10.87 3.93 3.89
N LEU A 73 -11.56 4.70 3.06
CA LEU A 73 -11.30 6.12 2.84
C LEU A 73 -12.10 6.97 3.82
N MET A 74 -11.52 8.05 4.31
CA MET A 74 -12.15 9.01 5.21
C MET A 74 -11.63 10.43 4.98
N ASN A 75 -12.35 11.42 5.44
CA ASN A 75 -11.86 12.79 5.49
C ASN A 75 -10.69 12.95 6.48
N MET A 76 -9.93 14.05 6.37
CA MET A 76 -8.82 14.38 7.27
C MET A 76 -9.23 14.59 8.74
N ASP A 77 -10.53 14.67 9.03
CA ASP A 77 -11.09 14.73 10.38
C ASP A 77 -11.65 13.39 10.90
N GLY A 78 -11.46 12.31 10.11
CA GLY A 78 -11.94 10.97 10.40
C GLY A 78 -13.41 10.73 10.08
N SER A 79 -14.12 11.71 9.53
CA SER A 79 -15.52 11.59 9.10
C SER A 79 -15.67 10.97 7.70
N ASN A 80 -16.91 10.70 7.27
CA ASN A 80 -17.26 10.19 5.93
C ASN A 80 -16.51 8.89 5.54
N ARG A 81 -16.42 7.97 6.46
CA ARG A 81 -15.81 6.65 6.23
C ARG A 81 -16.58 5.83 5.21
N ARG A 82 -15.87 5.28 4.25
CA ARG A 82 -16.42 4.36 3.27
C ARG A 82 -15.38 3.35 2.80
N THR A 83 -15.78 2.11 2.59
CA THR A 83 -14.95 1.13 1.90
C THR A 83 -14.83 1.52 0.43
N VAL A 84 -13.62 1.53 -0.10
CA VAL A 84 -13.32 1.91 -1.49
C VAL A 84 -12.88 0.73 -2.34
N PHE A 85 -12.36 -0.31 -1.72
CA PHE A 85 -12.14 -1.61 -2.32
C PHE A 85 -12.17 -2.70 -1.25
N GLU A 86 -12.46 -3.92 -1.67
CA GLU A 86 -12.37 -5.14 -0.87
C GLU A 86 -11.86 -6.26 -1.77
N LEU A 87 -10.89 -7.03 -1.28
CA LEU A 87 -10.29 -8.15 -1.99
C LEU A 87 -11.01 -9.45 -1.68
N ALA A 88 -10.78 -10.47 -2.48
CA ALA A 88 -11.22 -11.82 -2.20
C ALA A 88 -10.34 -12.46 -1.09
N SER A 89 -10.85 -13.50 -0.44
CA SER A 89 -10.15 -14.17 0.67
C SER A 89 -8.86 -14.90 0.26
N ASN A 90 -8.67 -15.14 -1.04
CA ASN A 90 -7.48 -15.74 -1.62
C ASN A 90 -6.52 -14.70 -2.24
N GLN A 91 -6.78 -13.41 -2.02
CA GLN A 91 -5.94 -12.30 -2.48
C GLN A 91 -5.24 -11.65 -1.29
N TYR A 92 -3.95 -11.40 -1.44
CA TYR A 92 -3.06 -10.93 -0.38
C TYR A 92 -2.25 -9.73 -0.89
N MET A 93 -2.25 -8.64 -0.13
CA MET A 93 -1.46 -7.46 -0.48
C MET A 93 0.02 -7.69 -0.25
N GLN A 94 0.86 -7.22 -1.17
CA GLN A 94 2.32 -7.30 -1.04
C GLN A 94 2.92 -6.14 -0.24
N GLY A 95 2.27 -4.99 -0.24
CA GLY A 95 2.71 -3.80 0.49
C GLY A 95 3.29 -2.70 -0.40
N GLY A 96 3.35 -2.86 -1.71
CA GLY A 96 3.60 -1.79 -2.66
C GLY A 96 2.35 -0.94 -2.85
N PHE A 97 2.45 0.36 -2.57
CA PHE A 97 1.36 1.32 -2.74
C PHE A 97 1.88 2.60 -3.38
N CYS A 98 1.22 3.05 -4.43
CA CYS A 98 1.51 4.31 -5.07
C CYS A 98 0.23 5.13 -5.24
N THR A 99 0.22 6.36 -4.73
CA THR A 99 -0.89 7.29 -4.89
C THR A 99 -0.56 8.32 -5.96
N SER A 100 -1.50 8.56 -6.88
CA SER A 100 -1.41 9.60 -7.89
C SER A 100 -2.72 10.40 -7.92
N GLY A 101 -2.70 11.59 -7.35
CA GLY A 101 -3.93 12.40 -7.18
C GLY A 101 -4.98 11.70 -6.31
N ASN A 102 -6.12 11.35 -6.92
CA ASN A 102 -7.23 10.62 -6.29
C ASN A 102 -7.24 9.13 -6.66
N ASP A 103 -6.13 8.61 -7.13
CA ASP A 103 -5.99 7.24 -7.57
C ASP A 103 -4.97 6.49 -6.71
N LEU A 104 -5.17 5.18 -6.56
CA LEU A 104 -4.26 4.27 -5.87
C LEU A 104 -3.89 3.12 -6.80
N TYR A 105 -2.62 2.82 -6.87
CA TYR A 105 -2.08 1.58 -7.42
C TYR A 105 -1.49 0.76 -6.29
N PHE A 106 -1.70 -0.54 -6.31
CA PHE A 106 -1.08 -1.48 -5.38
C PHE A 106 -0.88 -2.84 -6.02
N ASP A 107 0.10 -3.57 -5.51
CA ASP A 107 0.34 -4.94 -5.90
C ASP A 107 -0.25 -5.93 -4.89
N LEU A 108 -0.68 -7.05 -5.43
CA LEU A 108 -1.15 -8.19 -4.64
C LEU A 108 -0.74 -9.50 -5.31
N TYR A 109 -0.87 -10.59 -4.57
CA TYR A 109 -0.87 -11.92 -5.18
C TYR A 109 -2.16 -12.66 -4.86
N GLU A 110 -2.54 -13.54 -5.77
CA GLU A 110 -3.70 -14.42 -5.66
C GLU A 110 -3.22 -15.88 -5.65
N ILE A 111 -3.79 -16.69 -4.76
CA ILE A 111 -3.54 -18.13 -4.69
C ILE A 111 -4.79 -18.83 -5.20
N ASP A 112 -4.67 -19.61 -6.29
CA ASP A 112 -5.76 -20.41 -6.83
C ASP A 112 -6.01 -21.70 -6.02
N ASP A 113 -7.10 -22.41 -6.33
CA ASP A 113 -7.46 -23.67 -5.67
C ASP A 113 -6.42 -24.79 -5.83
N SER A 114 -5.50 -24.65 -6.78
CA SER A 114 -4.39 -25.57 -7.03
C SER A 114 -3.11 -25.18 -6.30
N GLY A 115 -3.10 -24.01 -5.63
CA GLY A 115 -1.97 -23.44 -4.91
C GLY A 115 -1.00 -22.68 -5.81
N ASN A 116 -1.37 -22.36 -7.06
CA ASN A 116 -0.54 -21.50 -7.91
C ASN A 116 -0.69 -20.04 -7.48
N VAL A 117 0.42 -19.30 -7.50
CA VAL A 117 0.48 -17.90 -7.15
C VAL A 117 0.60 -17.03 -8.40
N THR A 118 -0.24 -16.01 -8.50
CA THR A 118 -0.20 -15.00 -9.56
C THR A 118 -0.13 -13.62 -8.94
N TYR A 119 0.89 -12.86 -9.30
CA TYR A 119 1.06 -11.46 -8.88
C TYR A 119 0.29 -10.53 -9.82
N GLN A 120 -0.30 -9.48 -9.28
CA GLN A 120 -1.22 -8.59 -10.01
C GLN A 120 -1.02 -7.14 -9.59
N LEU A 121 -1.10 -6.22 -10.56
CA LEU A 121 -1.27 -4.79 -10.31
C LEU A 121 -2.75 -4.44 -10.31
N TRP A 122 -3.18 -3.74 -9.28
CA TRP A 122 -4.54 -3.23 -9.14
C TRP A 122 -4.58 -1.71 -9.11
N TYR A 123 -5.69 -1.18 -9.57
CA TYR A 123 -6.00 0.25 -9.62
C TYR A 123 -7.32 0.52 -8.90
N VAL A 124 -7.36 1.60 -8.12
CA VAL A 124 -8.58 2.12 -7.48
C VAL A 124 -8.67 3.60 -7.73
N SER A 125 -9.78 4.03 -8.34
CA SER A 125 -10.14 5.44 -8.44
C SER A 125 -11.12 5.81 -7.33
N PHE A 126 -10.74 6.77 -6.50
CA PHE A 126 -11.60 7.21 -5.40
C PHE A 126 -12.67 8.22 -5.86
N GLU A 127 -12.52 8.80 -7.05
CA GLU A 127 -13.48 9.73 -7.61
C GLU A 127 -14.74 9.01 -8.12
N ASN A 128 -14.57 7.93 -8.87
CA ASN A 128 -15.67 7.19 -9.48
C ASN A 128 -15.96 5.83 -8.82
N GLY A 129 -15.18 5.43 -7.83
CA GLY A 129 -15.36 4.17 -7.10
C GLY A 129 -15.00 2.92 -7.90
N THR A 130 -14.16 3.06 -8.94
CA THR A 130 -13.68 1.92 -9.73
C THR A 130 -12.55 1.21 -9.02
N SER A 131 -12.60 -0.13 -8.99
CA SER A 131 -11.50 -1.00 -8.54
C SER A 131 -11.33 -2.11 -9.57
N GLU A 132 -10.14 -2.23 -10.16
CA GLU A 132 -9.89 -3.20 -11.22
C GLU A 132 -8.45 -3.69 -11.28
N LYS A 133 -8.28 -4.93 -11.78
CA LYS A 133 -6.97 -5.45 -12.13
C LYS A 133 -6.45 -4.75 -13.39
N VAL A 134 -5.25 -4.20 -13.31
CA VAL A 134 -4.57 -3.55 -14.44
C VAL A 134 -3.85 -4.57 -15.31
N MET A 135 -3.04 -5.45 -14.67
CA MET A 135 -2.25 -6.45 -15.37
C MET A 135 -1.76 -7.54 -14.42
N ASP A 136 -1.33 -8.67 -14.99
CA ASP A 136 -0.55 -9.67 -14.27
C ASP A 136 0.91 -9.24 -14.18
N LEU A 137 1.50 -9.45 -13.00
CA LEU A 137 2.89 -9.10 -12.68
C LEU A 137 3.82 -10.32 -12.65
N GLY A 138 3.33 -11.53 -12.94
CA GLY A 138 4.12 -12.75 -12.97
C GLY A 138 3.72 -13.79 -11.94
N SER A 139 4.66 -14.68 -11.60
CA SER A 139 4.46 -15.82 -10.70
C SER A 139 5.63 -15.93 -9.70
N ASP A 140 5.57 -16.86 -8.75
CA ASP A 140 6.51 -16.99 -7.62
C ASP A 140 8.00 -16.77 -7.92
N SER A 141 8.50 -17.33 -9.03
CA SER A 141 9.93 -17.32 -9.38
C SER A 141 10.35 -16.18 -10.31
N ASP A 142 9.37 -15.49 -10.88
CA ASP A 142 9.58 -14.41 -11.86
C ASP A 142 8.40 -13.46 -11.83
N HIS A 143 8.55 -12.37 -11.08
CA HIS A 143 7.49 -11.38 -10.92
C HIS A 143 8.00 -9.97 -10.69
N TYR A 144 7.12 -9.02 -10.95
CA TYR A 144 7.31 -7.60 -10.64
C TYR A 144 6.62 -7.27 -9.32
N SER A 145 7.25 -6.44 -8.49
CA SER A 145 6.67 -5.85 -7.28
C SER A 145 6.70 -4.33 -7.35
N LEU A 146 5.60 -3.70 -6.98
CA LEU A 146 5.48 -2.25 -6.96
C LEU A 146 6.35 -1.67 -5.84
N CYS A 147 7.28 -0.79 -6.19
CA CYS A 147 8.15 -0.12 -5.21
C CYS A 147 7.62 1.26 -4.84
N ASP A 148 7.29 2.08 -5.84
CA ASP A 148 7.00 3.49 -5.68
C ASP A 148 6.39 4.07 -6.98
N GLY A 149 6.19 5.38 -7.03
CA GLY A 149 5.78 6.09 -8.24
C GLY A 149 6.35 7.49 -8.31
N VAL A 150 6.64 7.93 -9.52
CA VAL A 150 7.17 9.26 -9.81
C VAL A 150 6.62 9.79 -11.13
N ASN A 151 6.24 11.08 -11.17
CA ASN A 151 5.76 11.74 -12.40
C ASN A 151 4.62 11.01 -13.13
N ASN A 152 3.71 10.38 -12.38
CA ASN A 152 2.61 9.53 -12.86
C ASN A 152 3.06 8.18 -13.48
N GLU A 153 4.30 7.79 -13.37
CA GLU A 153 4.80 6.46 -13.69
C GLU A 153 4.97 5.62 -12.42
N LEU A 154 4.79 4.32 -12.53
CA LEU A 154 5.01 3.36 -11.45
C LEU A 154 6.38 2.71 -11.61
N CYS A 155 7.12 2.57 -10.51
CA CYS A 155 8.39 1.85 -10.48
C CYS A 155 8.19 0.46 -9.93
N PHE A 156 8.70 -0.52 -10.64
CA PHE A 156 8.71 -1.91 -10.21
C PHE A 156 10.12 -2.41 -10.02
N ASN A 157 10.35 -3.23 -8.99
CA ASN A 157 11.45 -4.18 -9.03
C ASN A 157 10.99 -5.47 -9.74
N HIS A 158 11.88 -6.08 -10.47
CA HIS A 158 11.68 -7.35 -11.14
C HIS A 158 12.60 -8.39 -10.52
N LEU A 159 12.02 -9.35 -9.83
CA LEU A 159 12.73 -10.51 -9.30
C LEU A 159 12.73 -11.61 -10.35
N SER A 160 13.93 -12.07 -10.75
CA SER A 160 14.13 -13.17 -11.70
C SER A 160 15.29 -14.05 -11.28
N SER A 161 15.53 -15.13 -12.04
CA SER A 161 16.71 -15.99 -11.82
C SER A 161 18.05 -15.25 -11.99
N ASP A 162 18.06 -14.15 -12.71
CA ASP A 162 19.27 -13.36 -13.03
C ASP A 162 19.55 -12.27 -11.99
N GLY A 163 18.64 -12.08 -11.03
CA GLY A 163 18.73 -11.10 -9.95
C GLY A 163 17.59 -10.09 -9.96
N ILE A 164 17.81 -8.92 -9.36
CA ILE A 164 16.84 -7.84 -9.25
C ILE A 164 17.18 -6.75 -10.26
N SER A 165 16.19 -6.38 -11.08
CA SER A 165 16.22 -5.21 -11.96
C SER A 165 15.05 -4.28 -11.67
N TYR A 166 15.05 -3.09 -12.22
CA TYR A 166 13.97 -2.10 -12.07
C TYR A 166 13.44 -1.71 -13.42
N CYS A 167 12.17 -1.38 -13.50
CA CYS A 167 11.53 -0.81 -14.68
C CYS A 167 10.47 0.20 -14.29
N MET A 168 10.10 1.06 -15.24
CA MET A 168 9.03 2.04 -15.11
C MET A 168 7.82 1.60 -15.94
N TYR A 169 6.64 1.79 -15.40
CA TYR A 169 5.36 1.54 -16.08
C TYR A 169 4.58 2.85 -16.18
N ASP A 170 4.21 3.22 -17.41
CA ASP A 170 3.30 4.35 -17.65
C ASP A 170 1.86 3.84 -17.71
N PRO A 171 1.00 4.17 -16.73
CA PRO A 171 -0.40 3.74 -16.72
C PRO A 171 -1.24 4.32 -17.88
N GLN A 172 -0.83 5.45 -18.45
CA GLN A 172 -1.58 6.09 -19.55
C GLN A 172 -1.36 5.36 -20.87
N SER A 173 -0.11 5.08 -21.23
CA SER A 173 0.23 4.33 -22.42
C SER A 173 0.15 2.81 -22.23
N LYS A 174 0.05 2.34 -20.98
CA LYS A 174 0.10 0.92 -20.59
C LYS A 174 1.38 0.23 -21.07
N THR A 175 2.51 0.93 -21.01
CA THR A 175 3.81 0.40 -21.44
C THR A 175 4.79 0.30 -20.30
N MET A 176 5.56 -0.80 -20.30
CA MET A 176 6.69 -1.02 -19.40
C MET A 176 7.97 -0.62 -20.13
N SER A 177 8.88 0.09 -19.43
CA SER A 177 10.20 0.40 -19.97
C SER A 177 11.08 -0.84 -20.06
N ASP A 178 12.18 -0.77 -20.82
CA ASP A 178 13.27 -1.73 -20.68
C ASP A 178 13.81 -1.71 -19.24
N PRO A 179 14.20 -2.87 -18.69
CA PRO A 179 14.75 -2.94 -17.36
C PRO A 179 16.11 -2.25 -17.29
N PHE A 180 16.34 -1.53 -16.19
CA PHE A 180 17.66 -1.01 -15.83
C PHE A 180 18.19 -1.75 -14.60
N PHE A 181 19.45 -2.17 -14.67
CA PHE A 181 20.05 -2.96 -13.60
C PHE A 181 20.64 -2.10 -12.51
N VAL A 182 20.36 -2.52 -11.28
CA VAL A 182 21.21 -2.23 -10.14
C VAL A 182 21.89 -3.56 -9.80
N ASP A 183 23.18 -3.52 -9.50
CA ASP A 183 24.04 -4.69 -9.29
C ASP A 183 23.35 -5.77 -8.42
N SER A 184 23.60 -7.03 -8.72
CA SER A 184 22.90 -8.24 -8.27
C SER A 184 22.86 -8.49 -6.75
N SER A 185 23.45 -7.60 -5.95
CA SER A 185 23.55 -7.70 -4.48
C SER A 185 22.50 -6.88 -3.72
N SER A 186 21.56 -6.20 -4.41
CA SER A 186 20.58 -5.37 -3.73
C SER A 186 19.55 -6.20 -2.97
N SER A 187 19.14 -5.73 -1.80
CA SER A 187 18.13 -6.38 -0.96
C SER A 187 16.69 -6.21 -1.48
N GLY A 188 16.49 -5.54 -2.60
CA GLY A 188 15.17 -5.14 -3.10
C GLY A 188 14.54 -3.96 -2.36
N ASN A 189 15.16 -3.45 -1.30
CA ASN A 189 14.72 -2.24 -0.61
C ASN A 189 15.12 -1.01 -1.43
N SER A 190 14.12 -0.29 -1.91
CA SER A 190 14.32 0.88 -2.75
C SER A 190 13.28 1.96 -2.46
N MET A 191 13.61 3.19 -2.82
CA MET A 191 12.68 4.32 -2.79
C MET A 191 13.01 5.28 -3.93
N ILE A 192 12.01 6.00 -4.42
CA ILE A 192 12.20 7.07 -5.39
C ILE A 192 11.97 8.42 -4.71
N GLN A 193 12.91 9.34 -4.88
CA GLN A 193 12.77 10.72 -4.45
C GLN A 193 13.43 11.67 -5.45
N ASP A 194 12.74 12.75 -5.81
CA ASP A 194 13.24 13.80 -6.72
C ASP A 194 13.76 13.25 -8.06
N GLY A 195 13.17 12.16 -8.57
CA GLY A 195 13.55 11.51 -9.83
C GLY A 195 14.78 10.60 -9.73
N TYR A 196 15.25 10.31 -8.53
CA TYR A 196 16.34 9.36 -8.27
C TYR A 196 15.81 8.10 -7.59
N LEU A 197 16.23 6.94 -8.09
CA LEU A 197 16.04 5.65 -7.44
C LEU A 197 17.18 5.41 -6.45
N PHE A 198 16.86 5.27 -5.17
CA PHE A 198 17.77 4.86 -4.12
C PHE A 198 17.57 3.38 -3.85
N VAL A 199 18.66 2.61 -3.85
CA VAL A 199 18.64 1.16 -3.58
C VAL A 199 19.59 0.87 -2.44
N LEU A 200 19.14 0.08 -1.47
CA LEU A 200 20.00 -0.39 -0.39
C LEU A 200 20.83 -1.58 -0.89
N ASP A 201 22.15 -1.39 -0.95
CA ASP A 201 23.11 -2.46 -1.22
C ASP A 201 23.69 -2.98 0.10
N GLU A 202 23.35 -4.20 0.47
CA GLU A 202 23.81 -4.83 1.72
C GLU A 202 25.25 -5.39 1.63
N GLN A 203 25.82 -5.50 0.44
CA GLN A 203 27.18 -6.04 0.26
C GLN A 203 28.30 -4.99 0.28
N ALA A 204 27.96 -3.70 0.25
CA ALA A 204 28.94 -2.60 0.27
C ALA A 204 29.78 -2.52 1.56
N ASN A 205 29.56 -3.38 2.55
CA ASN A 205 30.32 -3.42 3.80
C ASN A 205 31.49 -4.42 3.84
N SER A 206 31.84 -5.04 2.72
CA SER A 206 33.02 -5.91 2.63
C SER A 206 34.22 -5.15 2.03
N VAL A 207 34.75 -4.17 2.77
CA VAL A 207 36.07 -3.58 2.55
C VAL A 207 36.97 -3.88 3.73
#